data_b59ae73de26965f8b3edea28ca3c5ebf
#
_entry.id   b59ae73de26965f8b3edea28ca3c5ebf
#
_cell.length_a   1.000
_cell.length_b   1.000
_cell.length_c   1.000
_cell.angle_alpha   90.00
_cell.angle_beta   90.00
_cell.angle_gamma   90.00
#
_symmetry.space_group_name_H-M   'P 1'
#
loop_
_entity.id
_entity.type
_entity.pdbx_description
1 polymer ?
#
loop_
_entity_poly.entity_id
_entity_poly.type
_entity_poly.pdbx_seq_one_letter_code
_entity_poly.pdbx_strand_id
1 'polypeptide(L)'
;MTESVSAAGRDDLWLVLPHLGAGGAQKVALIAARHFAAQGLKVKLVTLIPGHPVAHALPDGIPWLELGASTHRSWWARGGRFALAQLDKLISLFFQLQLRWLEGWSQTCVHPERRGLAMRLFHVGTEASGGLRLRQLRREFRRQRPHRVLALLTRTNITCCCAAWDLPIHLVVSERNDPSLQLLPEVW
;
A
#
# COMPACT_ATOMS: atom_id res chain seq x y z
N MET A 1 5.07 -38.38 11.28
CA MET A 1 5.90 -37.29 11.82
C MET A 1 6.20 -36.36 10.66
N THR A 2 5.36 -35.37 10.44
CA THR A 2 5.55 -34.33 9.43
C THR A 2 6.21 -33.15 10.16
N GLU A 3 7.52 -33.00 9.92
CA GLU A 3 8.25 -31.81 10.37
C GLU A 3 7.59 -30.57 9.81
N SER A 4 7.03 -29.78 10.69
CA SER A 4 6.64 -28.40 10.40
C SER A 4 7.93 -27.62 10.14
N VAL A 5 8.23 -27.37 8.86
CA VAL A 5 9.25 -26.39 8.48
C VAL A 5 8.81 -25.06 9.10
N SER A 6 9.45 -24.73 10.21
CA SER A 6 9.32 -23.46 10.90
C SER A 6 9.54 -22.34 9.90
N ALA A 7 8.50 -21.57 9.59
CA ALA A 7 8.57 -20.35 8.79
C ALA A 7 9.30 -19.26 9.61
N ALA A 8 10.59 -19.47 9.84
CA ALA A 8 11.46 -18.50 10.48
C ALA A 8 11.52 -17.25 9.60
N GLY A 9 10.82 -16.19 10.02
CA GLY A 9 11.00 -14.83 9.49
C GLY A 9 9.79 -14.12 8.90
N ARG A 10 8.60 -14.75 8.82
CA ARG A 10 7.42 -14.09 8.25
C ARG A 10 6.67 -13.28 9.32
N ASP A 11 6.31 -12.03 9.00
CA ASP A 11 5.49 -11.22 9.89
C ASP A 11 4.03 -11.71 9.87
N ASP A 12 3.38 -11.73 11.04
CA ASP A 12 2.00 -12.17 11.16
C ASP A 12 1.02 -11.09 10.72
N LEU A 13 1.34 -9.83 11.05
CA LEU A 13 0.47 -8.68 10.77
C LEU A 13 1.28 -7.44 10.40
N TRP A 14 0.93 -6.84 9.26
CA TRP A 14 1.36 -5.49 8.92
C TRP A 14 0.21 -4.52 9.09
N LEU A 15 0.48 -3.39 9.76
CA LEU A 15 -0.43 -2.25 9.80
C LEU A 15 0.12 -1.19 8.86
N VAL A 16 -0.64 -0.88 7.82
CA VAL A 16 -0.22 0.05 6.75
C VAL A 16 -1.01 1.35 6.87
N LEU A 17 -0.28 2.47 6.93
CA LEU A 17 -0.81 3.82 7.07
C LEU A 17 -0.15 4.77 6.07
N PRO A 18 -0.75 5.93 5.78
CA PRO A 18 -0.07 6.94 4.99
C PRO A 18 1.16 7.50 5.71
N HIS A 19 1.05 7.82 6.98
CA HIS A 19 2.10 8.38 7.85
C HIS A 19 1.72 8.18 9.33
N LEU A 20 2.61 8.52 10.26
CA LEU A 20 2.39 8.47 11.72
C LEU A 20 2.20 9.85 12.35
N GLY A 21 1.72 10.83 11.59
CA GLY A 21 1.38 12.16 12.08
C GLY A 21 0.17 12.18 13.00
N ALA A 22 -0.25 13.38 13.41
CA ALA A 22 -1.42 13.57 14.25
C ALA A 22 -2.70 13.09 13.53
N GLY A 23 -3.49 12.26 14.22
CA GLY A 23 -4.76 11.77 13.70
C GLY A 23 -5.31 10.57 14.48
N GLY A 24 -6.62 10.42 14.46
CA GLY A 24 -7.32 9.33 15.16
C GLY A 24 -6.98 7.95 14.60
N ALA A 25 -6.89 7.83 13.28
CA ALA A 25 -6.57 6.57 12.62
C ALA A 25 -5.16 6.08 12.99
N GLN A 26 -4.19 7.00 13.07
CA GLN A 26 -2.82 6.72 13.49
C GLN A 26 -2.78 6.23 14.94
N LYS A 27 -3.48 6.92 15.85
CA LYS A 27 -3.60 6.50 17.25
C LYS A 27 -4.22 5.11 17.37
N VAL A 28 -5.30 4.83 16.66
CA VAL A 28 -5.96 3.52 16.65
C VAL A 28 -5.02 2.43 16.13
N ALA A 29 -4.27 2.71 15.06
CA ALA A 29 -3.30 1.75 14.53
C ALA A 29 -2.20 1.40 15.53
N LEU A 30 -1.68 2.39 16.26
CA LEU A 30 -0.66 2.16 17.28
C LEU A 30 -1.19 1.38 18.48
N ILE A 31 -2.45 1.63 18.89
CA ILE A 31 -3.13 0.85 19.93
C ILE A 31 -3.30 -0.61 19.45
N ALA A 32 -3.78 -0.80 18.22
CA ALA A 32 -3.93 -2.14 17.63
C ALA A 32 -2.58 -2.86 17.53
N ALA A 33 -1.53 -2.16 17.11
CA ALA A 33 -0.18 -2.73 17.02
C ALA A 33 0.30 -3.25 18.38
N ARG A 34 0.15 -2.45 19.45
CA ARG A 34 0.49 -2.86 20.81
C ARG A 34 -0.33 -4.07 21.27
N HIS A 35 -1.62 -4.04 21.02
CA HIS A 35 -2.54 -5.11 21.41
C HIS A 35 -2.16 -6.44 20.75
N PHE A 36 -1.95 -6.46 19.44
CA PHE A 36 -1.59 -7.68 18.72
C PHE A 36 -0.17 -8.16 19.07
N ALA A 37 0.78 -7.25 19.28
CA ALA A 37 2.11 -7.62 19.76
C ALA A 37 2.07 -8.25 21.16
N ALA A 38 1.25 -7.71 22.06
CA ALA A 38 1.04 -8.29 23.40
C ALA A 38 0.40 -9.69 23.34
N GLN A 39 -0.29 -10.03 22.27
CA GLN A 39 -0.80 -11.39 22.01
C GLN A 39 0.27 -12.31 21.36
N GLY A 40 1.50 -11.88 21.24
CA GLY A 40 2.60 -12.66 20.68
C GLY A 40 2.72 -12.65 19.14
N LEU A 41 1.92 -11.84 18.45
CA LEU A 41 2.01 -11.71 16.99
C LEU A 41 3.23 -10.86 16.60
N LYS A 42 3.92 -11.27 15.53
CA LYS A 42 4.97 -10.46 14.89
C LYS A 42 4.33 -9.34 14.09
N VAL A 43 4.23 -8.17 14.70
CA VAL A 43 3.61 -6.99 14.12
C VAL A 43 4.65 -6.08 13.50
N LYS A 44 4.33 -5.48 12.34
CA LYS A 44 5.13 -4.44 11.70
C LYS A 44 4.28 -3.23 11.32
N LEU A 45 4.77 -2.03 11.60
CA LEU A 45 4.19 -0.79 11.10
C LEU A 45 4.81 -0.45 9.74
N VAL A 46 4.00 -0.03 8.78
CA VAL A 46 4.46 0.39 7.45
C VAL A 46 3.81 1.72 7.09
N THR A 47 4.64 2.70 6.71
CA THR A 47 4.15 4.02 6.25
C THR A 47 4.52 4.28 4.80
N LEU A 48 3.59 4.89 4.05
CA LEU A 48 3.72 5.11 2.61
C LEU A 48 4.35 6.46 2.27
N ILE A 49 4.27 7.45 3.19
CA ILE A 49 4.75 8.81 2.99
C ILE A 49 5.97 9.04 3.88
N PRO A 50 7.17 9.09 3.31
CA PRO A 50 8.38 9.29 4.08
C PRO A 50 8.55 10.73 4.56
N GLY A 51 9.27 10.88 5.68
CA GLY A 51 9.65 12.19 6.23
C GLY A 51 8.52 12.94 6.91
N HIS A 52 7.39 12.29 7.19
CA HIS A 52 6.30 12.92 7.94
C HIS A 52 6.60 12.87 9.45
N PRO A 53 6.40 13.97 10.19
CA PRO A 53 6.65 13.96 11.63
C PRO A 53 5.76 12.92 12.34
N VAL A 54 6.36 12.22 13.30
CA VAL A 54 5.66 11.25 14.15
C VAL A 54 5.04 11.99 15.33
N ALA A 55 3.71 11.91 15.48
CA ALA A 55 2.98 12.64 16.50
C ALA A 55 2.69 11.83 17.77
N HIS A 56 2.80 10.51 17.70
CA HIS A 56 2.50 9.61 18.81
C HIS A 56 3.70 8.72 19.13
N ALA A 57 3.91 8.39 20.39
CA ALA A 57 4.97 7.47 20.81
C ALA A 57 4.81 6.12 20.09
N LEU A 58 5.88 5.69 19.43
CA LEU A 58 5.93 4.38 18.80
C LEU A 58 5.94 3.29 19.87
N PRO A 59 5.29 2.16 19.61
CA PRO A 59 5.37 1.02 20.52
C PRO A 59 6.78 0.42 20.52
N ASP A 60 7.32 0.14 21.70
CA ASP A 60 8.60 -0.52 21.83
C ASP A 60 8.58 -1.93 21.23
N GLY A 61 9.67 -2.32 20.60
CA GLY A 61 9.83 -3.65 20.01
C GLY A 61 9.04 -3.91 18.71
N ILE A 62 8.25 -2.96 18.23
CA ILE A 62 7.52 -3.10 16.95
C ILE A 62 8.34 -2.43 15.83
N PRO A 63 8.82 -3.20 14.84
CA PRO A 63 9.56 -2.63 13.73
C PRO A 63 8.69 -1.71 12.87
N TRP A 64 9.28 -0.59 12.45
CA TRP A 64 8.65 0.37 11.56
C TRP A 64 9.41 0.46 10.25
N LEU A 65 8.70 0.29 9.14
CA LEU A 65 9.18 0.43 7.78
C LEU A 65 8.57 1.67 7.14
N GLU A 66 9.40 2.65 6.85
CA GLU A 66 9.01 3.83 6.10
C GLU A 66 9.36 3.61 4.62
N LEU A 67 8.34 3.50 3.75
CA LEU A 67 8.56 3.31 2.32
C LEU A 67 9.11 4.59 1.69
N GLY A 68 10.17 4.44 0.91
CA GLY A 68 10.82 5.57 0.24
C GLY A 68 11.81 6.35 1.10
N ALA A 69 11.99 5.98 2.37
CA ALA A 69 13.13 6.44 3.15
C ALA A 69 14.41 5.82 2.58
N SER A 70 15.06 6.52 1.66
CA SER A 70 16.34 6.05 1.15
C SER A 70 17.43 6.33 2.17
N THR A 71 18.18 5.31 2.54
CA THR A 71 19.35 5.37 3.41
C THR A 71 20.52 6.17 2.83
N HIS A 72 20.44 6.59 1.56
CA HIS A 72 21.47 7.38 0.92
C HIS A 72 21.19 8.88 0.96
N ARG A 73 21.91 9.56 1.82
CA ARG A 73 21.93 11.00 2.07
C ARG A 73 22.72 11.80 1.00
N SER A 74 22.86 11.29 -0.20
CA SER A 74 23.60 11.98 -1.27
C SER A 74 22.75 13.11 -1.88
N TRP A 75 23.33 14.31 -2.02
CA TRP A 75 22.69 15.48 -2.61
C TRP A 75 22.33 15.26 -4.11
N TRP A 76 23.12 14.47 -4.83
CA TRP A 76 22.82 14.01 -6.19
C TRP A 76 21.52 13.21 -6.26
N ALA A 77 21.22 12.44 -5.21
CA ALA A 77 19.97 11.71 -5.12
C ALA A 77 18.73 12.61 -4.91
N ARG A 78 18.89 13.87 -4.52
CA ARG A 78 17.75 14.81 -4.39
C ARG A 78 17.30 15.35 -5.73
N GLY A 79 18.24 15.78 -6.60
CA GLY A 79 17.93 16.24 -7.97
C GLY A 79 17.34 15.11 -8.83
N GLY A 80 18.00 13.94 -8.82
CA GLY A 80 17.51 12.77 -9.55
C GLY A 80 16.14 12.27 -9.03
N ARG A 81 15.87 12.35 -7.73
CA ARG A 81 14.55 12.00 -7.15
C ARG A 81 13.45 12.98 -7.56
N PHE A 82 13.76 14.27 -7.67
CA PHE A 82 12.80 15.25 -8.15
C PHE A 82 12.42 14.97 -9.60
N ALA A 83 13.40 14.75 -10.47
CA ALA A 83 13.17 14.39 -11.87
C ALA A 83 12.40 13.07 -12.01
N LEU A 84 12.79 12.03 -11.25
CA LEU A 84 12.06 10.76 -11.22
C LEU A 84 10.63 10.90 -10.69
N ALA A 85 10.41 11.76 -9.69
CA ALA A 85 9.08 12.02 -9.16
C ALA A 85 8.19 12.77 -10.17
N GLN A 86 8.76 13.68 -10.96
CA GLN A 86 8.01 14.35 -12.03
C GLN A 86 7.69 13.37 -13.18
N LEU A 87 8.66 12.56 -13.57
CA LEU A 87 8.45 11.50 -14.56
C LEU A 87 7.38 10.50 -14.09
N ASP A 88 7.42 10.10 -12.83
CA ASP A 88 6.43 9.20 -12.23
C ASP A 88 5.02 9.81 -12.24
N LYS A 89 4.90 11.13 -11.99
CA LYS A 89 3.61 11.85 -12.11
C LYS A 89 3.09 11.84 -13.54
N LEU A 90 3.95 12.10 -14.52
CA LEU A 90 3.56 12.08 -15.94
C LEU A 90 3.13 10.68 -16.38
N ILE A 91 3.89 9.66 -16.00
CA ILE A 91 3.55 8.26 -16.25
C ILE A 91 2.23 7.91 -15.57
N SER A 92 2.05 8.27 -14.30
CA SER A 92 0.82 8.03 -13.55
C SER A 92 -0.39 8.72 -14.21
N LEU A 93 -0.24 9.96 -14.64
CA LEU A 93 -1.30 10.70 -15.36
C LEU A 93 -1.67 10.01 -16.68
N PHE A 94 -0.66 9.60 -17.47
CA PHE A 94 -0.88 8.88 -18.72
C PHE A 94 -1.67 7.58 -18.47
N PHE A 95 -1.27 6.78 -17.48
CA PHE A 95 -1.97 5.55 -17.15
C PHE A 95 -3.36 5.79 -16.56
N GLN A 96 -3.58 6.86 -15.79
CA GLN A 96 -4.93 7.22 -15.32
C GLN A 96 -5.87 7.53 -16.48
N LEU A 97 -5.41 8.26 -17.49
CA LEU A 97 -6.19 8.52 -18.70
C LEU A 97 -6.50 7.23 -19.47
N GLN A 98 -5.52 6.32 -19.57
CA GLN A 98 -5.72 4.99 -20.17
C GLN A 98 -6.73 4.16 -19.39
N LEU A 99 -6.69 4.19 -18.05
CA LEU A 99 -7.63 3.45 -17.21
C LEU A 99 -9.05 3.96 -17.36
N ARG A 100 -9.27 5.27 -17.42
CA ARG A 100 -10.61 5.85 -17.68
C ARG A 100 -11.18 5.37 -19.01
N TRP A 101 -10.34 5.31 -20.03
CA TRP A 101 -10.75 4.78 -21.33
C TRP A 101 -11.08 3.29 -21.27
N LEU A 102 -10.24 2.48 -20.61
CA LEU A 102 -10.47 1.05 -20.41
C LEU A 102 -11.70 0.76 -19.55
N GLU A 103 -11.98 1.58 -18.55
CA GLU A 103 -13.17 1.46 -17.71
C GLU A 103 -14.43 1.67 -18.54
N GLY A 104 -14.51 2.74 -19.33
CA GLY A 104 -15.61 2.96 -20.27
C GLY A 104 -15.78 1.80 -21.23
N TRP A 105 -14.69 1.24 -21.74
CA TRP A 105 -14.71 0.09 -22.63
C TRP A 105 -15.13 -1.20 -21.92
N SER A 106 -14.71 -1.43 -20.67
CA SER A 106 -15.08 -2.61 -19.89
C SER A 106 -16.56 -2.64 -19.54
N GLN A 107 -17.17 -1.49 -19.30
CA GLN A 107 -18.61 -1.37 -19.04
C GLN A 107 -19.46 -1.70 -20.29
N THR A 108 -18.93 -1.42 -21.47
CA THR A 108 -19.61 -1.71 -22.76
C THR A 108 -19.38 -3.14 -23.25
N CYS A 109 -18.43 -3.89 -22.67
CA CYS A 109 -18.13 -5.26 -23.08
C CYS A 109 -19.13 -6.27 -22.49
N VAL A 110 -20.00 -6.77 -23.33
CA VAL A 110 -21.01 -7.79 -22.99
C VAL A 110 -20.40 -9.20 -22.86
N HIS A 111 -19.26 -9.47 -23.50
CA HIS A 111 -18.64 -10.80 -23.54
C HIS A 111 -17.75 -11.07 -22.31
N PRO A 112 -17.99 -12.18 -21.54
CA PRO A 112 -17.24 -12.51 -20.32
C PRO A 112 -15.73 -12.73 -20.56
N GLU A 113 -15.34 -13.29 -21.71
CA GLU A 113 -13.93 -13.51 -22.05
C GLU A 113 -13.14 -12.20 -22.21
N ARG A 114 -13.75 -11.21 -22.85
CA ARG A 114 -13.15 -9.88 -23.03
C ARG A 114 -13.07 -9.12 -21.71
N ARG A 115 -14.02 -9.37 -20.78
CA ARG A 115 -14.02 -8.81 -19.45
C ARG A 115 -12.78 -9.25 -18.65
N GLY A 116 -12.38 -10.53 -18.76
CA GLY A 116 -11.17 -11.04 -18.10
C GLY A 116 -9.89 -10.38 -18.59
N LEU A 117 -9.77 -10.14 -19.92
CA LEU A 117 -8.62 -9.42 -20.48
C LEU A 117 -8.62 -7.94 -20.06
N ALA A 118 -9.77 -7.27 -20.14
CA ALA A 118 -9.92 -5.87 -19.73
C ALA A 118 -9.55 -5.69 -18.26
N MET A 119 -9.97 -6.60 -17.36
CA MET A 119 -9.60 -6.59 -15.95
C MET A 119 -8.09 -6.79 -15.74
N ARG A 120 -7.43 -7.68 -16.48
CA ARG A 120 -5.97 -7.84 -16.41
C ARG A 120 -5.24 -6.57 -16.84
N LEU A 121 -5.66 -5.96 -17.94
CA LEU A 121 -5.10 -4.69 -18.43
C LEU A 121 -5.35 -3.56 -17.44
N PHE A 122 -6.54 -3.51 -16.84
CA PHE A 122 -6.88 -2.56 -15.77
C PHE A 122 -5.92 -2.71 -14.58
N HIS A 123 -5.65 -3.94 -14.12
CA HIS A 123 -4.70 -4.16 -13.02
C HIS A 123 -3.27 -3.74 -13.35
N VAL A 124 -2.79 -4.08 -14.55
CA VAL A 124 -1.46 -3.64 -15.00
C VAL A 124 -1.39 -2.12 -15.05
N GLY A 125 -2.42 -1.47 -15.59
CA GLY A 125 -2.53 -0.01 -15.64
C GLY A 125 -2.60 0.61 -14.24
N THR A 126 -3.35 0.01 -13.32
CA THR A 126 -3.47 0.46 -11.93
C THR A 126 -2.13 0.33 -11.20
N GLU A 127 -1.41 -0.78 -11.37
CA GLU A 127 -0.06 -0.96 -10.81
C GLU A 127 0.90 0.11 -11.34
N ALA A 128 0.83 0.43 -12.62
CA ALA A 128 1.65 1.47 -13.24
C ALA A 128 1.24 2.88 -12.79
N SER A 129 -0.06 3.17 -12.68
CA SER A 129 -0.60 4.47 -12.26
C SER A 129 -0.43 4.76 -10.77
N GLY A 130 -0.29 3.72 -9.94
CA GLY A 130 -0.09 3.85 -8.49
C GLY A 130 1.25 4.45 -8.08
N GLY A 131 2.16 4.62 -9.05
CA GLY A 131 3.43 5.27 -8.87
C GLY A 131 4.43 4.48 -8.02
N LEU A 132 5.49 5.17 -7.61
CA LEU A 132 6.60 4.56 -6.85
C LEU A 132 6.16 3.89 -5.55
N ARG A 133 5.19 4.46 -4.85
CA ARG A 133 4.74 3.94 -3.54
C ARG A 133 4.08 2.58 -3.67
N LEU A 134 3.20 2.43 -4.64
CA LEU A 134 2.54 1.15 -4.91
C LEU A 134 3.56 0.09 -5.31
N ARG A 135 4.49 0.42 -6.24
CA ARG A 135 5.55 -0.50 -6.67
C ARG A 135 6.47 -0.90 -5.52
N GLN A 136 6.83 0.04 -4.64
CA GLN A 136 7.64 -0.26 -3.45
C GLN A 136 6.89 -1.16 -2.47
N LEU A 137 5.62 -0.85 -2.16
CA LEU A 137 4.79 -1.67 -1.28
C LEU A 137 4.63 -3.09 -1.83
N ARG A 138 4.30 -3.22 -3.13
CA ARG A 138 4.17 -4.52 -3.79
C ARG A 138 5.47 -5.31 -3.76
N ARG A 139 6.62 -4.64 -3.95
CA ARG A 139 7.95 -5.29 -3.81
C ARG A 139 8.16 -5.82 -2.40
N GLU A 140 7.81 -5.04 -1.37
CA GLU A 140 7.93 -5.47 0.01
C GLU A 140 6.96 -6.61 0.34
N PHE A 141 5.72 -6.56 -0.14
CA PHE A 141 4.77 -7.66 -0.01
C PHE A 141 5.28 -8.95 -0.66
N ARG A 142 5.86 -8.88 -1.84
CA ARG A 142 6.48 -10.06 -2.51
C ARG A 142 7.68 -10.59 -1.76
N ARG A 143 8.49 -9.70 -1.18
CA ARG A 143 9.72 -10.06 -0.47
C ARG A 143 9.45 -10.67 0.89
N GLN A 144 8.60 -10.04 1.68
CA GLN A 144 8.40 -10.40 3.09
C GLN A 144 7.15 -11.26 3.30
N ARG A 145 6.21 -11.26 2.37
CA ARG A 145 4.99 -12.06 2.34
C ARG A 145 4.26 -12.09 3.69
N PRO A 146 3.81 -10.95 4.24
CA PRO A 146 3.09 -10.93 5.51
C PRO A 146 1.86 -11.83 5.43
N HIS A 147 1.46 -12.44 6.54
CA HIS A 147 0.26 -13.25 6.58
C HIS A 147 -1.00 -12.40 6.42
N ARG A 148 -1.06 -11.31 7.19
CA ARG A 148 -2.20 -10.39 7.22
C ARG A 148 -1.71 -8.97 7.05
N VAL A 149 -2.53 -8.17 6.40
CA VAL A 149 -2.31 -6.73 6.26
C VAL A 149 -3.58 -6.02 6.68
N LEU A 150 -3.46 -5.09 7.61
CA LEU A 150 -4.51 -4.15 7.97
C LEU A 150 -4.14 -2.78 7.41
N ALA A 151 -4.88 -2.33 6.42
CA ALA A 151 -4.72 -1.01 5.81
C ALA A 151 -5.74 -0.03 6.39
N LEU A 152 -5.31 1.19 6.67
CA LEU A 152 -6.17 2.23 7.24
C LEU A 152 -6.14 3.47 6.36
N LEU A 153 -7.30 4.08 6.19
CA LEU A 153 -7.58 5.26 5.37
C LEU A 153 -7.64 4.98 3.87
N THR A 154 -8.56 5.65 3.20
CA THR A 154 -8.99 5.41 1.82
C THR A 154 -7.85 5.19 0.83
N ARG A 155 -6.94 6.17 0.72
CA ARG A 155 -5.82 6.07 -0.24
C ARG A 155 -4.86 4.92 0.07
N THR A 156 -4.63 4.62 1.36
CA THR A 156 -3.82 3.48 1.77
C THR A 156 -4.53 2.17 1.47
N ASN A 157 -5.85 2.11 1.73
CA ASN A 157 -6.68 0.94 1.42
C ASN A 157 -6.57 0.60 -0.07
N ILE A 158 -6.78 1.58 -0.96
CA ILE A 158 -6.65 1.42 -2.40
C ILE A 158 -5.24 0.94 -2.78
N THR A 159 -4.20 1.60 -2.26
CA THR A 159 -2.81 1.22 -2.54
C THR A 159 -2.52 -0.20 -2.10
N CYS A 160 -3.01 -0.63 -0.94
CA CYS A 160 -2.84 -2.00 -0.44
C CYS A 160 -3.61 -3.02 -1.28
N CYS A 161 -4.85 -2.71 -1.70
CA CYS A 161 -5.62 -3.58 -2.60
C CYS A 161 -4.86 -3.85 -3.91
N CYS A 162 -4.34 -2.78 -4.53
CA CYS A 162 -3.56 -2.92 -5.76
C CYS A 162 -2.22 -3.63 -5.53
N ALA A 163 -1.52 -3.35 -4.42
CA ALA A 163 -0.23 -3.96 -4.12
C ALA A 163 -0.33 -5.44 -3.74
N ALA A 164 -1.42 -5.84 -3.07
CA ALA A 164 -1.65 -7.21 -2.64
C ALA A 164 -2.31 -8.09 -3.71
N TRP A 165 -2.71 -7.50 -4.84
CA TRP A 165 -3.35 -8.22 -5.93
C TRP A 165 -2.52 -9.45 -6.35
N ASP A 166 -3.18 -10.60 -6.49
CA ASP A 166 -2.58 -11.91 -6.84
C ASP A 166 -1.55 -12.46 -5.82
N LEU A 167 -1.40 -11.83 -4.66
CA LEU A 167 -0.53 -12.32 -3.60
C LEU A 167 -1.33 -13.07 -2.52
N PRO A 168 -0.77 -14.12 -1.93
CA PRO A 168 -1.43 -14.88 -0.86
C PRO A 168 -1.35 -14.13 0.48
N ILE A 169 -2.00 -12.97 0.54
CA ILE A 169 -2.03 -12.06 1.69
C ILE A 169 -3.49 -11.85 2.09
N HIS A 170 -3.83 -12.04 3.35
CA HIS A 170 -5.14 -11.66 3.87
C HIS A 170 -5.16 -10.15 4.13
N LEU A 171 -5.79 -9.40 3.23
CA LEU A 171 -5.92 -7.96 3.34
C LEU A 171 -7.25 -7.59 4.00
N VAL A 172 -7.16 -6.80 5.05
CA VAL A 172 -8.30 -6.14 5.71
C VAL A 172 -8.14 -4.64 5.50
N VAL A 173 -9.18 -3.99 5.01
CA VAL A 173 -9.21 -2.53 4.84
C VAL A 173 -10.14 -1.90 5.88
N SER A 174 -9.72 -0.80 6.46
CA SER A 174 -10.50 -0.07 7.45
C SER A 174 -10.68 1.38 6.99
N GLU A 175 -11.90 1.73 6.63
CA GLU A 175 -12.24 3.11 6.33
C GLU A 175 -12.57 3.85 7.62
N ARG A 176 -11.97 5.03 7.79
CA ARG A 176 -12.10 5.87 8.99
C ARG A 176 -12.64 7.26 8.67
N ASN A 177 -12.82 7.54 7.40
CA ASN A 177 -13.38 8.79 6.92
C ASN A 177 -14.69 8.48 6.19
N ASP A 178 -15.57 9.45 6.12
CA ASP A 178 -16.75 9.35 5.27
C ASP A 178 -16.29 9.43 3.79
N PRO A 179 -16.45 8.38 3.00
CA PRO A 179 -16.02 8.38 1.61
C PRO A 179 -16.73 9.44 0.76
N SER A 180 -17.95 9.81 1.12
CA SER A 180 -18.75 10.82 0.40
C SER A 180 -18.18 12.23 0.51
N LEU A 181 -17.38 12.49 1.55
CA LEU A 181 -16.72 13.77 1.79
C LEU A 181 -15.30 13.83 1.22
N GLN A 182 -14.84 12.77 0.57
CA GLN A 182 -13.50 12.72 0.00
C GLN A 182 -13.52 12.94 -1.50
N LEU A 183 -12.74 13.92 -1.95
CA LEU A 183 -12.45 14.11 -3.37
C LEU A 183 -11.46 13.03 -3.82
N LEU A 184 -11.98 11.86 -4.12
CA LEU A 184 -11.22 10.80 -4.77
C LEU A 184 -11.33 10.98 -6.29
N PRO A 185 -10.26 10.72 -7.05
CA PRO A 185 -10.37 10.61 -8.49
C PRO A 185 -11.42 9.54 -8.86
N GLU A 186 -12.23 9.80 -9.89
CA GLU A 186 -13.28 8.87 -10.35
C GLU A 186 -12.78 7.46 -10.69
N VAL A 187 -11.47 7.31 -10.86
CA VAL A 187 -10.81 6.02 -11.16
C VAL A 187 -10.67 5.10 -9.93
N TRP A 188 -10.95 5.63 -8.71
CA TRP A 188 -10.80 4.89 -7.46
C TRP A 188 -12.12 4.62 -6.77
#